data_aab3122a901a9504bdc78837da3a88f4
#
_entry.id   aab3122a901a9504bdc78837da3a88f4
#
_cell.length_a   1.000
_cell.length_b   1.000
_cell.length_c   1.000
_cell.angle_alpha   90.00
_cell.angle_beta   90.00
_cell.angle_gamma   90.00
#
_symmetry.space_group_name_H-M   'P 1'
#
loop_
_entity.id
_entity.type
_entity.pdbx_description
1 polymer ?
#
loop_
_entity_poly.entity_id
_entity_poly.type
_entity_poly.pdbx_seq_one_letter_code
_entity_poly.pdbx_strand_id
1 'polypeptide(L)'
;MEKSKDLYIEKAKKYFKFNKDVKTAFINQINKFYELNSNFRLQPNDYNIGDFLVLKKHTFLHGARSAMEHLDEIKKDGIISQDFITTYNKNKKTPFCASMWNIQKEITLGEYVKLYSGATVTLETAQNKAVEIKLVSYGELDQALDKFKNTPNWRWIAEQTKESRFMPSLSNNKVDIAFIFNTQSQEAQDFIKQDVFNLNLNPKIVKTILKKWFYKNYIYCKERTALTTNRESAILFGMPSCFIEGILVSKELEKNLEKLKVLKEKFPKCYIANLEGKIIM
;
A
#
# COMPACT_ATOMS: atom_id res chain seq x y z
N MET A 1 -18.70 8.21 13.86
CA MET A 1 -18.15 8.50 12.52
C MET A 1 -18.03 10.01 12.28
N GLU A 2 -19.04 10.82 12.49
CA GLU A 2 -18.97 12.29 12.24
C GLU A 2 -17.83 13.01 12.95
N LYS A 3 -17.63 12.78 14.25
CA LYS A 3 -16.53 13.43 15.01
C LYS A 3 -15.13 13.17 14.43
N SER A 4 -14.88 11.96 13.88
CA SER A 4 -13.58 11.64 13.27
C SER A 4 -13.41 12.32 11.92
N LYS A 5 -14.46 12.34 11.09
CA LYS A 5 -14.49 13.02 9.79
C LYS A 5 -14.19 14.51 9.93
N ASP A 6 -14.91 15.20 10.83
CA ASP A 6 -14.74 16.62 11.05
C ASP A 6 -13.34 16.97 11.56
N LEU A 7 -12.80 16.14 12.46
CA LEU A 7 -11.43 16.29 12.93
C LEU A 7 -10.42 16.25 11.78
N TYR A 8 -10.58 15.32 10.85
CA TYR A 8 -9.64 15.19 9.72
C TYR A 8 -9.82 16.32 8.70
N ILE A 9 -11.05 16.81 8.49
CA ILE A 9 -11.31 17.99 7.67
C ILE A 9 -10.61 19.21 8.27
N GLU A 10 -10.73 19.43 9.58
CA GLU A 10 -10.05 20.53 10.27
C GLU A 10 -8.52 20.40 10.19
N LYS A 11 -7.97 19.17 10.33
CA LYS A 11 -6.56 18.93 10.11
C LYS A 11 -6.14 19.28 8.67
N ALA A 12 -6.91 18.89 7.64
CA ALA A 12 -6.63 19.24 6.25
C ALA A 12 -6.66 20.77 6.03
N LYS A 13 -7.64 21.47 6.58
CA LYS A 13 -7.71 22.94 6.53
C LYS A 13 -6.46 23.59 7.14
N LYS A 14 -6.00 23.07 8.28
CA LYS A 14 -4.80 23.57 8.98
C LYS A 14 -3.53 23.27 8.24
N TYR A 15 -3.36 22.04 7.74
CA TYR A 15 -2.12 21.61 7.08
C TYR A 15 -1.90 22.30 5.73
N PHE A 16 -2.99 22.55 5.01
CA PHE A 16 -2.96 23.13 3.66
C PHE A 16 -3.58 24.53 3.61
N LYS A 17 -3.46 25.30 4.70
CA LYS A 17 -4.03 26.65 4.83
C LYS A 17 -3.73 27.54 3.63
N PHE A 18 -2.49 27.49 3.11
CA PHE A 18 -2.01 28.34 2.03
C PHE A 18 -2.07 27.69 0.65
N ASN A 19 -2.63 26.47 0.53
CA ASN A 19 -2.75 25.78 -0.73
C ASN A 19 -4.19 25.32 -0.95
N LYS A 20 -4.96 26.17 -1.64
CA LYS A 20 -6.39 25.97 -1.84
C LYS A 20 -6.71 24.67 -2.56
N ASP A 21 -5.96 24.33 -3.62
CA ASP A 21 -6.24 23.17 -4.45
C ASP A 21 -5.98 21.86 -3.69
N VAL A 22 -4.84 21.76 -3.01
CA VAL A 22 -4.52 20.61 -2.16
C VAL A 22 -5.53 20.48 -1.03
N LYS A 23 -5.87 21.58 -0.36
CA LYS A 23 -6.87 21.59 0.69
C LYS A 23 -8.22 21.05 0.20
N THR A 24 -8.67 21.53 -0.95
CA THR A 24 -9.93 21.10 -1.57
C THR A 24 -9.87 19.61 -1.93
N ALA A 25 -8.78 19.14 -2.54
CA ALA A 25 -8.59 17.75 -2.88
C ALA A 25 -8.67 16.82 -1.65
N PHE A 26 -8.02 17.20 -0.54
CA PHE A 26 -8.09 16.41 0.70
C PHE A 26 -9.48 16.44 1.33
N ILE A 27 -10.16 17.57 1.37
CA ILE A 27 -11.52 17.66 1.92
C ILE A 27 -12.47 16.78 1.10
N ASN A 28 -12.41 16.84 -0.22
CA ASN A 28 -13.23 16.01 -1.10
C ASN A 28 -12.93 14.52 -0.88
N GLN A 29 -11.65 14.15 -0.78
CA GLN A 29 -11.25 12.78 -0.56
C GLN A 29 -11.72 12.25 0.81
N ILE A 30 -11.60 13.06 1.88
CA ILE A 30 -12.09 12.70 3.20
C ILE A 30 -13.61 12.51 3.18
N ASN A 31 -14.35 13.41 2.52
CA ASN A 31 -15.80 13.29 2.39
C ASN A 31 -16.17 11.98 1.68
N LYS A 32 -15.54 11.68 0.54
CA LYS A 32 -15.80 10.47 -0.23
C LYS A 32 -15.43 9.20 0.51
N PHE A 33 -14.31 9.24 1.26
CA PHE A 33 -13.86 8.14 2.12
C PHE A 33 -14.93 7.72 3.15
N TYR A 34 -15.50 8.69 3.87
CA TYR A 34 -16.54 8.42 4.86
C TYR A 34 -17.90 8.09 4.25
N GLU A 35 -18.22 8.68 3.10
CA GLU A 35 -19.41 8.33 2.32
C GLU A 35 -19.39 6.87 1.91
N LEU A 36 -18.26 6.39 1.36
CA LEU A 36 -18.08 4.99 0.97
C LEU A 36 -18.17 4.05 2.18
N ASN A 37 -17.47 4.34 3.27
CA ASN A 37 -17.56 3.52 4.49
C ASN A 37 -19.00 3.41 5.03
N SER A 38 -19.84 4.42 4.81
CA SER A 38 -21.24 4.40 5.25
C SER A 38 -22.15 3.63 4.30
N ASN A 39 -21.96 3.79 3.00
CA ASN A 39 -22.95 3.41 1.98
C ASN A 39 -22.52 2.21 1.13
N PHE A 40 -21.21 2.06 0.86
CA PHE A 40 -20.73 0.96 0.03
C PHE A 40 -20.68 -0.35 0.82
N ARG A 41 -21.05 -1.43 0.14
CA ARG A 41 -20.96 -2.79 0.68
C ARG A 41 -20.30 -3.66 -0.38
N LEU A 42 -19.11 -4.15 -0.06
CA LEU A 42 -18.43 -5.12 -0.91
C LEU A 42 -19.30 -6.38 -1.00
N GLN A 43 -19.50 -6.86 -2.23
CA GLN A 43 -20.13 -8.16 -2.44
C GLN A 43 -19.16 -9.24 -1.97
N PRO A 44 -19.60 -10.17 -1.13
CA PRO A 44 -18.75 -11.29 -0.74
C PRO A 44 -18.33 -12.07 -1.97
N ASN A 45 -17.07 -12.43 -2.04
CA ASN A 45 -16.60 -13.46 -2.97
C ASN A 45 -16.77 -14.82 -2.28
N ASP A 46 -17.23 -15.83 -3.01
CA ASP A 46 -17.33 -17.21 -2.54
C ASP A 46 -15.95 -17.85 -2.54
N TYR A 47 -15.24 -17.68 -1.45
CA TYR A 47 -13.95 -18.32 -1.21
C TYR A 47 -14.13 -19.52 -0.25
N ASN A 48 -13.50 -20.65 -0.56
CA ASN A 48 -13.48 -21.81 0.32
C ASN A 48 -12.14 -21.91 1.06
N ILE A 49 -12.19 -22.45 2.26
CA ILE A 49 -10.96 -22.80 2.99
C ILE A 49 -10.19 -23.82 2.16
N GLY A 50 -8.92 -23.54 1.94
CA GLY A 50 -8.04 -24.38 1.13
C GLY A 50 -7.81 -23.88 -0.29
N ASP A 51 -8.65 -22.97 -0.80
CA ASP A 51 -8.46 -22.35 -2.11
C ASP A 51 -7.19 -21.49 -2.16
N PHE A 52 -6.58 -21.44 -3.35
CA PHE A 52 -5.49 -20.52 -3.62
C PHE A 52 -6.01 -19.21 -4.19
N LEU A 53 -5.66 -18.13 -3.53
CA LEU A 53 -6.12 -16.80 -3.89
C LEU A 53 -5.42 -16.27 -5.14
N VAL A 54 -6.21 -15.77 -6.07
CA VAL A 54 -5.75 -15.02 -7.25
C VAL A 54 -6.03 -13.54 -7.04
N LEU A 55 -4.97 -12.75 -7.05
CA LEU A 55 -5.05 -11.29 -7.00
C LEU A 55 -5.36 -10.76 -8.40
N LYS A 56 -6.48 -10.07 -8.54
CA LYS A 56 -6.89 -9.45 -9.80
C LYS A 56 -6.21 -8.09 -9.98
N LYS A 57 -6.15 -7.60 -11.22
CA LYS A 57 -5.78 -6.22 -11.51
C LYS A 57 -6.62 -5.26 -10.66
N HIS A 58 -6.01 -4.20 -10.14
CA HIS A 58 -6.62 -3.24 -9.22
C HIS A 58 -6.98 -3.80 -7.83
N THR A 59 -6.37 -4.91 -7.43
CA THR A 59 -6.30 -5.26 -6.01
C THR A 59 -5.19 -4.44 -5.36
N PHE A 60 -5.43 -3.93 -4.16
CA PHE A 60 -4.43 -3.19 -3.39
C PHE A 60 -4.06 -3.95 -2.13
N LEU A 61 -2.79 -3.87 -1.73
CA LEU A 61 -2.29 -4.46 -0.49
C LEU A 61 -1.60 -3.41 0.37
N HIS A 62 -1.80 -3.52 1.68
CA HIS A 62 -1.14 -2.67 2.66
C HIS A 62 -0.74 -3.45 3.91
N GLY A 63 0.57 -3.49 4.18
CA GLY A 63 1.09 -4.06 5.43
C GLY A 63 0.98 -3.05 6.57
N ALA A 64 0.26 -3.41 7.62
CA ALA A 64 0.03 -2.55 8.77
C ALA A 64 0.81 -3.03 9.98
N ARG A 65 1.75 -2.21 10.47
CA ARG A 65 2.45 -2.46 11.73
C ARG A 65 1.49 -2.29 12.89
N SER A 66 1.62 -3.13 13.91
CA SER A 66 0.74 -3.11 15.11
C SER A 66 -0.76 -3.18 14.76
N ALA A 67 -1.10 -3.81 13.63
CA ALA A 67 -2.50 -3.90 13.19
C ALA A 67 -3.38 -4.58 14.23
N MET A 68 -2.85 -5.59 14.94
CA MET A 68 -3.59 -6.30 16.00
C MET A 68 -4.03 -5.39 17.15
N GLU A 69 -3.32 -4.30 17.39
CA GLU A 69 -3.63 -3.33 18.44
C GLU A 69 -4.70 -2.31 17.99
N HIS A 70 -4.94 -2.21 16.68
CA HIS A 70 -5.77 -1.18 16.04
C HIS A 70 -6.88 -1.74 15.15
N LEU A 71 -7.30 -3.00 15.38
CA LEU A 71 -8.29 -3.67 14.52
C LEU A 71 -9.63 -2.94 14.49
N ASP A 72 -10.06 -2.36 15.61
CA ASP A 72 -11.35 -1.65 15.68
C ASP A 72 -11.33 -0.35 14.89
N GLU A 73 -10.22 0.39 14.95
CA GLU A 73 -10.02 1.60 14.17
C GLU A 73 -9.95 1.27 12.67
N ILE A 74 -9.20 0.22 12.31
CA ILE A 74 -9.06 -0.22 10.92
C ILE A 74 -10.39 -0.75 10.37
N LYS A 75 -11.14 -1.52 11.16
CA LYS A 75 -12.48 -1.98 10.80
C LYS A 75 -13.44 -0.83 10.57
N LYS A 76 -13.37 0.19 11.42
CA LYS A 76 -14.25 1.36 11.37
C LYS A 76 -13.93 2.28 10.21
N ASP A 77 -12.66 2.64 10.08
CA ASP A 77 -12.24 3.69 9.16
C ASP A 77 -11.46 3.13 7.95
N GLY A 78 -10.61 2.12 8.12
CA GLY A 78 -9.68 1.64 7.11
C GLY A 78 -8.25 2.11 7.39
N ILE A 79 -7.44 2.22 6.35
CA ILE A 79 -6.06 2.69 6.44
C ILE A 79 -5.99 4.18 6.17
N ILE A 80 -5.69 4.95 7.20
CA ILE A 80 -5.53 6.40 7.12
C ILE A 80 -4.04 6.76 7.17
N SER A 81 -3.63 7.78 6.44
CA SER A 81 -2.24 8.22 6.45
C SER A 81 -1.81 8.71 7.83
N GLN A 82 -0.58 8.39 8.20
CA GLN A 82 -0.08 8.63 9.54
C GLN A 82 -0.10 10.11 9.96
N ASP A 83 0.08 11.05 9.03
CA ASP A 83 0.04 12.48 9.32
C ASP A 83 -1.37 12.97 9.74
N PHE A 84 -2.41 12.21 9.40
CA PHE A 84 -3.77 12.49 9.87
C PHE A 84 -4.09 11.81 11.20
N ILE A 85 -3.54 10.62 11.46
CA ILE A 85 -3.76 9.88 12.71
C ILE A 85 -2.98 10.53 13.85
N THR A 86 -1.69 10.79 13.65
CA THR A 86 -0.81 11.36 14.67
C THR A 86 -0.82 12.89 14.66
N THR A 87 -0.26 13.50 15.69
CA THR A 87 0.00 14.93 15.69
C THR A 87 1.00 15.29 14.60
N TYR A 88 0.64 16.27 13.78
CA TYR A 88 1.50 16.76 12.71
C TYR A 88 2.86 17.20 13.23
N ASN A 89 3.90 16.61 12.70
CA ASN A 89 5.27 16.97 12.98
C ASN A 89 5.99 17.28 11.65
N LYS A 90 6.40 18.55 11.46
CA LYS A 90 7.12 18.99 10.26
C LYS A 90 8.39 18.19 9.96
N ASN A 91 9.03 17.65 11.00
CA ASN A 91 10.25 16.87 10.88
C ASN A 91 10.00 15.39 10.51
N LYS A 92 8.77 14.89 10.63
CA LYS A 92 8.43 13.55 10.14
C LYS A 92 8.41 13.53 8.62
N LYS A 93 8.98 12.47 8.06
CA LYS A 93 9.06 12.26 6.60
C LYS A 93 7.88 11.45 6.05
N THR A 94 6.81 11.27 6.83
CA THR A 94 5.63 10.55 6.41
C THR A 94 4.80 11.39 5.44
N PRO A 95 4.27 10.80 4.35
CA PRO A 95 3.41 11.52 3.42
C PRO A 95 1.99 11.67 3.98
N PHE A 96 1.24 12.62 3.42
CA PHE A 96 -0.19 12.80 3.70
C PHE A 96 -1.10 11.83 2.94
N CYS A 97 -0.54 10.76 2.40
CA CYS A 97 -1.24 9.72 1.68
C CYS A 97 -0.92 8.34 2.27
N ALA A 98 -1.78 7.37 2.01
CA ALA A 98 -1.48 5.98 2.28
C ALA A 98 -0.75 5.36 1.08
N SER A 99 0.37 4.70 1.37
CA SER A 99 1.11 3.93 0.38
C SER A 99 0.50 2.55 0.25
N MET A 100 0.06 2.21 -0.96
CA MET A 100 -0.59 0.95 -1.29
C MET A 100 0.15 0.24 -2.43
N TRP A 101 0.26 -1.07 -2.37
CA TRP A 101 0.71 -1.88 -3.49
C TRP A 101 -0.46 -2.23 -4.40
N ASN A 102 -0.43 -1.72 -5.63
CA ASN A 102 -1.47 -1.88 -6.63
C ASN A 102 -1.08 -2.98 -7.61
N ILE A 103 -1.85 -4.05 -7.66
CA ILE A 103 -1.66 -5.17 -8.59
C ILE A 103 -2.00 -4.70 -10.01
N GLN A 104 -1.05 -4.82 -10.93
CA GLN A 104 -1.18 -4.35 -12.30
C GLN A 104 -1.67 -5.41 -13.28
N LYS A 105 -1.45 -6.68 -12.94
CA LYS A 105 -1.92 -7.85 -13.71
C LYS A 105 -2.31 -8.97 -12.74
N GLU A 106 -3.16 -9.85 -13.21
CA GLU A 106 -3.56 -11.03 -12.45
C GLU A 106 -2.34 -11.90 -12.09
N ILE A 107 -2.30 -12.33 -10.84
CA ILE A 107 -1.22 -13.15 -10.28
C ILE A 107 -1.75 -13.94 -9.06
N THR A 108 -1.32 -15.17 -8.88
CA THR A 108 -1.63 -15.88 -7.63
C THR A 108 -0.95 -15.21 -6.44
N LEU A 109 -1.60 -15.20 -5.28
CA LEU A 109 -1.02 -14.59 -4.08
C LEU A 109 0.31 -15.26 -3.71
N GLY A 110 0.41 -16.59 -3.86
CA GLY A 110 1.64 -17.33 -3.59
C GLY A 110 2.81 -16.92 -4.50
N GLU A 111 2.55 -16.72 -5.80
CA GLU A 111 3.56 -16.19 -6.73
C GLU A 111 3.94 -14.75 -6.40
N TYR A 112 2.93 -13.92 -6.08
CA TYR A 112 3.17 -12.55 -5.65
C TYR A 112 4.07 -12.50 -4.40
N VAL A 113 3.79 -13.33 -3.39
CA VAL A 113 4.61 -13.45 -2.20
C VAL A 113 6.04 -13.87 -2.54
N LYS A 114 6.22 -14.89 -3.38
CA LYS A 114 7.56 -15.35 -3.82
C LYS A 114 8.35 -14.25 -4.52
N LEU A 115 7.70 -13.48 -5.39
CA LEU A 115 8.36 -12.39 -6.14
C LEU A 115 8.79 -11.23 -5.24
N TYR A 116 8.02 -10.92 -4.20
CA TYR A 116 8.21 -9.72 -3.40
C TYR A 116 8.65 -9.97 -1.95
N SER A 117 8.70 -11.22 -1.50
CA SER A 117 9.24 -11.58 -0.18
C SER A 117 10.76 -11.74 -0.17
N GLY A 118 11.40 -11.49 -1.30
CA GLY A 118 12.83 -11.68 -1.48
C GLY A 118 13.61 -11.16 -0.29
N ALA A 119 14.22 -12.07 0.40
CA ALA A 119 15.05 -11.85 1.55
C ALA A 119 16.22 -10.92 1.18
N THR A 120 17.30 -11.04 1.30
CA THR A 120 18.52 -10.27 1.15
C THR A 120 18.68 -9.75 -0.27
N VAL A 121 18.87 -8.45 -0.43
CA VAL A 121 19.35 -7.90 -1.69
C VAL A 121 20.77 -8.38 -1.89
N THR A 122 20.90 -9.38 -2.74
CA THR A 122 22.19 -9.68 -3.34
C THR A 122 22.47 -8.66 -4.44
N LEU A 123 23.72 -8.49 -4.79
CA LEU A 123 24.11 -7.66 -5.94
C LEU A 123 23.37 -8.13 -7.20
N GLU A 124 23.27 -9.44 -7.39
CA GLU A 124 22.55 -10.08 -8.50
C GLU A 124 21.06 -9.69 -8.50
N THR A 125 20.38 -9.73 -7.36
CA THR A 125 18.97 -9.34 -7.25
C THR A 125 18.77 -7.88 -7.65
N ALA A 126 19.66 -6.99 -7.23
CA ALA A 126 19.57 -5.58 -7.58
C ALA A 126 19.88 -5.34 -9.06
N GLN A 127 20.80 -6.08 -9.64
CA GLN A 127 21.13 -6.06 -11.07
C GLN A 127 19.95 -6.51 -11.92
N ASN A 128 19.37 -7.67 -11.58
CA ASN A 128 18.21 -8.20 -12.28
C ASN A 128 17.04 -7.22 -12.22
N LYS A 129 16.84 -6.56 -11.07
CA LYS A 129 15.82 -5.53 -10.92
C LYS A 129 16.10 -4.30 -11.77
N ALA A 130 17.35 -3.90 -11.90
CA ALA A 130 17.73 -2.79 -12.75
C ALA A 130 17.45 -3.07 -14.23
N VAL A 131 17.68 -4.31 -14.68
CA VAL A 131 17.33 -4.74 -16.04
C VAL A 131 15.83 -4.80 -16.23
N GLU A 132 15.10 -5.38 -15.28
CA GLU A 132 13.62 -5.46 -15.31
C GLU A 132 12.99 -4.07 -15.51
N ILE A 133 13.53 -3.04 -14.86
CA ILE A 133 13.04 -1.66 -14.96
C ILE A 133 13.73 -0.85 -16.06
N LYS A 134 14.47 -1.49 -16.94
CA LYS A 134 15.18 -0.87 -18.07
C LYS A 134 16.15 0.26 -17.70
N LEU A 135 16.73 0.23 -16.51
CA LEU A 135 17.78 1.18 -16.12
C LEU A 135 19.10 0.87 -16.82
N VAL A 136 19.40 -0.43 -17.02
CA VAL A 136 20.59 -0.94 -17.71
C VAL A 136 20.23 -2.20 -18.48
N SER A 137 20.96 -2.51 -19.52
CA SER A 137 20.88 -3.81 -20.20
C SER A 137 21.79 -4.83 -19.52
N TYR A 138 21.52 -6.13 -19.76
CA TYR A 138 22.39 -7.19 -19.23
C TYR A 138 23.84 -7.05 -19.67
N GLY A 139 24.11 -6.60 -20.90
CA GLY A 139 25.45 -6.39 -21.42
C GLY A 139 26.20 -5.22 -20.79
N GLU A 140 25.51 -4.33 -20.11
CA GLU A 140 26.10 -3.15 -19.46
C GLU A 140 26.28 -3.35 -17.96
N LEU A 141 25.80 -4.46 -17.38
CA LEU A 141 25.82 -4.69 -15.94
C LEU A 141 27.22 -4.60 -15.34
N ASP A 142 28.20 -5.24 -15.97
CA ASP A 142 29.57 -5.27 -15.45
C ASP A 142 30.24 -3.90 -15.49
N GLN A 143 29.95 -3.10 -16.51
CA GLN A 143 30.46 -1.73 -16.64
C GLN A 143 29.69 -0.72 -15.81
N ALA A 144 28.39 -0.97 -15.61
CA ALA A 144 27.52 -0.07 -14.86
C ALA A 144 27.59 -0.28 -13.34
N LEU A 145 28.14 -1.40 -12.88
CA LEU A 145 28.09 -1.79 -11.47
C LEU A 145 28.66 -0.71 -10.54
N ASP A 146 29.83 -0.18 -10.84
CA ASP A 146 30.46 0.83 -9.98
C ASP A 146 29.80 2.20 -10.11
N LYS A 147 29.41 2.58 -11.31
CA LYS A 147 28.61 3.79 -11.53
C LYS A 147 27.24 3.66 -10.89
N PHE A 148 26.64 2.47 -11.00
CA PHE A 148 25.31 2.19 -10.52
C PHE A 148 25.22 2.15 -8.99
N LYS A 149 26.23 1.57 -8.29
CA LYS A 149 26.32 1.56 -6.83
C LYS A 149 26.29 2.95 -6.20
N ASN A 150 26.86 3.94 -6.89
CA ASN A 150 26.96 5.30 -6.40
C ASN A 150 25.85 6.22 -6.90
N THR A 151 24.89 5.68 -7.65
CA THR A 151 23.75 6.44 -8.18
C THR A 151 22.56 6.44 -7.21
N PRO A 152 21.70 7.45 -7.25
CA PRO A 152 20.41 7.41 -6.54
C PRO A 152 19.57 6.18 -6.91
N ASN A 153 19.67 5.71 -8.15
CA ASN A 153 18.97 4.53 -8.65
C ASN A 153 19.41 3.25 -7.95
N TRP A 154 20.72 3.04 -7.75
CA TRP A 154 21.22 1.89 -6.99
C TRP A 154 20.68 1.88 -5.57
N ARG A 155 20.81 2.98 -4.85
CA ARG A 155 20.31 3.11 -3.48
C ARG A 155 18.83 2.82 -3.42
N TRP A 156 18.06 3.35 -4.35
CA TRP A 156 16.65 3.15 -4.42
C TRP A 156 16.28 1.68 -4.72
N ILE A 157 16.96 1.01 -5.69
CA ILE A 157 16.75 -0.41 -5.98
C ILE A 157 17.10 -1.25 -4.74
N ALA A 158 18.22 -0.97 -4.10
CA ALA A 158 18.61 -1.63 -2.87
C ALA A 158 17.59 -1.41 -1.76
N GLU A 159 17.07 -0.20 -1.61
CA GLU A 159 15.99 0.11 -0.67
C GLU A 159 14.69 -0.61 -1.03
N GLN A 160 14.33 -0.67 -2.31
CA GLN A 160 13.11 -1.36 -2.75
C GLN A 160 13.21 -2.89 -2.61
N THR A 161 14.34 -3.47 -2.87
CA THR A 161 14.57 -4.91 -2.72
C THR A 161 14.83 -5.31 -1.27
N LYS A 162 15.56 -4.49 -0.50
CA LYS A 162 15.87 -4.72 0.93
C LYS A 162 14.70 -4.39 1.86
N GLU A 163 13.89 -3.45 1.44
CA GLU A 163 12.78 -2.90 2.19
C GLU A 163 11.50 -2.91 1.37
N SER A 164 11.32 -3.84 0.44
CA SER A 164 10.01 -3.95 -0.19
C SER A 164 9.04 -4.38 0.90
N ARG A 165 8.74 -3.46 1.37
CA ARG A 165 8.42 -2.89 2.66
C ARG A 165 7.37 -3.66 3.42
N PHE A 166 6.48 -4.37 2.78
CA PHE A 166 5.60 -5.17 3.58
C PHE A 166 5.83 -6.68 3.40
N MET A 167 6.20 -7.16 2.21
CA MET A 167 6.36 -8.60 2.03
C MET A 167 7.56 -9.20 2.79
N PRO A 168 8.77 -8.65 2.71
CA PRO A 168 9.84 -9.05 3.62
C PRO A 168 9.50 -8.81 5.10
N SER A 169 8.77 -7.74 5.40
CA SER A 169 8.36 -7.48 6.78
C SER A 169 7.38 -8.52 7.29
N LEU A 170 6.45 -8.98 6.47
CA LEU A 170 5.55 -10.09 6.78
C LEU A 170 6.31 -11.41 6.92
N SER A 171 7.20 -11.70 5.97
CA SER A 171 7.99 -12.94 5.97
C SER A 171 8.95 -13.03 7.15
N ASN A 172 9.42 -11.90 7.67
CA ASN A 172 10.31 -11.80 8.83
C ASN A 172 9.57 -11.45 10.12
N ASN A 173 8.25 -11.54 10.15
CA ASN A 173 7.39 -11.24 11.30
C ASN A 173 7.55 -9.81 11.88
N LYS A 174 7.98 -8.85 11.04
CA LYS A 174 8.03 -7.42 11.43
C LYS A 174 6.67 -6.73 11.25
N VAL A 175 5.83 -7.30 10.43
CA VAL A 175 4.43 -6.94 10.20
C VAL A 175 3.63 -8.23 10.23
N ASP A 176 2.61 -8.30 11.06
CA ASP A 176 1.82 -9.53 11.22
C ASP A 176 0.71 -9.65 10.19
N ILE A 177 0.23 -8.52 9.69
CA ILE A 177 -0.97 -8.43 8.86
C ILE A 177 -0.73 -7.52 7.66
N ALA A 178 -1.20 -7.96 6.49
CA ALA A 178 -1.45 -7.09 5.36
C ALA A 178 -2.92 -7.18 4.94
N PHE A 179 -3.57 -6.04 4.80
CA PHE A 179 -4.94 -5.96 4.30
C PHE A 179 -4.97 -6.00 2.78
N ILE A 180 -5.94 -6.73 2.23
CA ILE A 180 -6.21 -6.86 0.81
C ILE A 180 -7.51 -6.10 0.51
N PHE A 181 -7.42 -5.13 -0.40
CA PHE A 181 -8.51 -4.26 -0.77
C PHE A 181 -8.98 -4.59 -2.18
N ASN A 182 -10.26 -4.89 -2.33
CA ASN A 182 -10.90 -5.05 -3.63
C ASN A 182 -11.41 -3.70 -4.13
N THR A 183 -10.89 -3.27 -5.26
CA THR A 183 -11.29 -2.02 -5.91
C THR A 183 -11.79 -2.24 -7.33
N GLN A 184 -12.48 -3.36 -7.57
CA GLN A 184 -13.01 -3.69 -8.89
C GLN A 184 -14.28 -2.89 -9.25
N SER A 185 -15.05 -2.43 -8.25
CA SER A 185 -16.27 -1.67 -8.49
C SER A 185 -15.97 -0.28 -9.08
N GLN A 186 -16.94 0.30 -9.78
CA GLN A 186 -16.81 1.64 -10.36
C GLN A 186 -16.57 2.70 -9.28
N GLU A 187 -17.28 2.61 -8.15
CA GLU A 187 -17.13 3.55 -7.03
C GLU A 187 -15.72 3.50 -6.43
N ALA A 188 -15.16 2.29 -6.30
CA ALA A 188 -13.80 2.11 -5.82
C ALA A 188 -12.78 2.64 -6.85
N GLN A 189 -12.99 2.36 -8.15
CA GLN A 189 -12.15 2.90 -9.22
C GLN A 189 -12.17 4.44 -9.23
N ASP A 190 -13.33 5.04 -9.05
CA ASP A 190 -13.45 6.50 -8.98
C ASP A 190 -12.78 7.09 -7.75
N PHE A 191 -12.81 6.37 -6.63
CA PHE A 191 -12.09 6.75 -5.41
C PHE A 191 -10.58 6.71 -5.60
N ILE A 192 -10.03 5.63 -6.16
CA ILE A 192 -8.58 5.47 -6.34
C ILE A 192 -7.99 6.35 -7.45
N LYS A 193 -8.79 6.97 -8.31
CA LYS A 193 -8.33 8.02 -9.24
C LYS A 193 -7.67 9.20 -8.51
N GLN A 194 -7.92 9.35 -7.22
CA GLN A 194 -7.23 10.29 -6.33
C GLN A 194 -5.83 9.81 -5.90
N ASP A 195 -5.23 8.86 -6.60
CA ASP A 195 -3.79 8.59 -6.52
C ASP A 195 -3.03 9.87 -6.89
N VAL A 196 -2.09 10.28 -6.05
CA VAL A 196 -1.30 11.51 -6.21
C VAL A 196 -0.66 11.61 -7.59
N PHE A 197 -0.31 10.47 -8.20
CA PHE A 197 0.29 10.43 -9.53
C PHE A 197 -0.72 10.52 -10.68
N ASN A 198 -1.98 10.25 -10.40
CA ASN A 198 -3.07 10.38 -11.37
C ASN A 198 -3.73 11.76 -11.31
N LEU A 199 -3.45 12.55 -10.28
CA LEU A 199 -3.93 13.91 -10.17
C LEU A 199 -3.07 14.83 -11.07
N ASN A 200 -3.74 15.67 -11.84
CA ASN A 200 -3.07 16.71 -12.62
C ASN A 200 -2.64 17.88 -11.69
N LEU A 201 -1.79 17.57 -10.73
CA LEU A 201 -1.29 18.51 -9.75
C LEU A 201 0.09 19.04 -10.15
N ASN A 202 0.34 20.31 -9.83
CA ASN A 202 1.67 20.92 -9.99
C ASN A 202 2.72 20.08 -9.23
N PRO A 203 3.90 19.77 -9.85
CA PRO A 203 4.96 18.99 -9.21
C PRO A 203 5.40 19.49 -7.84
N LYS A 204 5.34 20.82 -7.59
CA LYS A 204 5.61 21.39 -6.27
C LYS A 204 4.57 20.95 -5.21
N ILE A 205 3.30 20.82 -5.64
CA ILE A 205 2.22 20.35 -4.79
C ILE A 205 2.40 18.87 -4.48
N VAL A 206 2.65 18.05 -5.50
CA VAL A 206 2.94 16.61 -5.34
C VAL A 206 4.10 16.39 -4.37
N LYS A 207 5.18 17.15 -4.52
CA LYS A 207 6.34 17.10 -3.61
C LYS A 207 5.98 17.47 -2.17
N THR A 208 5.05 18.40 -1.97
CA THR A 208 4.56 18.79 -0.65
C THR A 208 3.75 17.67 -0.01
N ILE A 209 2.84 17.05 -0.77
CA ILE A 209 2.00 15.94 -0.31
C ILE A 209 2.86 14.71 0.04
N LEU A 210 3.77 14.33 -0.85
CA LEU A 210 4.62 13.15 -0.68
C LEU A 210 5.83 13.40 0.22
N LYS A 211 6.15 14.64 0.55
CA LYS A 211 7.39 15.04 1.21
C LYS A 211 8.64 14.66 0.42
N LYS A 212 9.77 15.36 0.66
CA LYS A 212 10.95 15.30 -0.21
C LYS A 212 11.52 13.89 -0.42
N TRP A 213 11.48 13.05 0.62
CA TRP A 213 12.04 11.70 0.54
C TRP A 213 11.13 10.74 -0.25
N PHE A 214 9.84 10.72 0.04
CA PHE A 214 8.87 9.91 -0.68
C PHE A 214 8.72 10.32 -2.14
N TYR A 215 8.75 11.61 -2.43
CA TYR A 215 8.65 12.12 -3.80
C TYR A 215 9.71 11.51 -4.73
N LYS A 216 10.95 11.39 -4.29
CA LYS A 216 12.02 10.77 -5.08
C LYS A 216 11.71 9.29 -5.37
N ASN A 217 11.25 8.55 -4.37
CA ASN A 217 10.94 7.13 -4.52
C ASN A 217 9.74 6.92 -5.44
N TYR A 218 8.70 7.73 -5.32
CA TYR A 218 7.50 7.62 -6.13
C TYR A 218 7.71 7.95 -7.61
N ILE A 219 8.61 8.86 -7.95
CA ILE A 219 8.97 9.10 -9.36
C ILE A 219 9.47 7.82 -10.00
N TYR A 220 10.38 7.11 -9.35
CA TYR A 220 10.90 5.84 -9.86
C TYR A 220 9.82 4.76 -9.91
N CYS A 221 8.92 4.71 -8.94
CA CYS A 221 7.79 3.78 -8.97
C CYS A 221 6.85 4.04 -10.14
N LYS A 222 6.59 5.29 -10.49
CA LYS A 222 5.75 5.66 -11.64
C LYS A 222 6.38 5.20 -12.95
N GLU A 223 7.67 5.35 -13.13
CA GLU A 223 8.38 4.93 -14.34
C GLU A 223 8.42 3.41 -14.50
N ARG A 224 8.33 2.66 -13.41
CA ARG A 224 8.34 1.19 -13.37
C ARG A 224 7.02 0.51 -13.72
N THR A 225 5.94 1.23 -13.75
CA THR A 225 4.57 0.67 -13.82
C THR A 225 4.32 -0.26 -15.02
N ALA A 226 5.05 -0.08 -16.10
CA ALA A 226 4.87 -0.89 -17.30
C ALA A 226 5.53 -2.28 -17.23
N LEU A 227 6.43 -2.51 -16.28
CA LEU A 227 7.32 -3.69 -16.28
C LEU A 227 7.11 -4.63 -15.10
N THR A 228 6.43 -4.19 -14.05
CA THR A 228 6.24 -4.96 -12.82
C THR A 228 4.81 -5.46 -12.67
N THR A 229 4.63 -6.53 -11.91
CA THR A 229 3.30 -7.08 -11.58
C THR A 229 2.52 -6.18 -10.62
N ASN A 230 3.20 -5.24 -9.98
CA ASN A 230 2.59 -4.25 -9.10
C ASN A 230 3.28 -2.90 -9.20
N ARG A 231 2.63 -1.88 -8.68
CA ARG A 231 3.23 -0.58 -8.42
C ARG A 231 2.81 -0.05 -7.06
N GLU A 232 3.61 0.84 -6.51
CA GLU A 232 3.23 1.62 -5.35
C GLU A 232 2.33 2.78 -5.78
N SER A 233 1.16 2.89 -5.16
CA SER A 233 0.20 3.99 -5.35
C SER A 233 0.10 4.81 -4.07
N ALA A 234 -0.01 6.13 -4.21
CA ALA A 234 -0.11 7.06 -3.10
C ALA A 234 -1.54 7.63 -3.04
N ILE A 235 -2.40 6.97 -2.30
CA ILE A 235 -3.81 7.38 -2.18
C ILE A 235 -3.94 8.51 -1.16
N LEU A 236 -4.50 9.63 -1.58
CA LEU A 236 -4.74 10.78 -0.69
C LEU A 236 -5.56 10.37 0.52
N PHE A 237 -5.15 10.80 1.70
CA PHE A 237 -5.78 10.54 2.98
C PHE A 237 -5.72 9.06 3.40
N GLY A 238 -6.16 8.11 2.57
CA GLY A 238 -6.15 6.70 2.91
C GLY A 238 -7.05 5.84 2.04
N MET A 239 -7.22 4.58 2.45
CA MET A 239 -8.08 3.58 1.81
C MET A 239 -9.19 3.16 2.78
N PRO A 240 -10.48 3.29 2.40
CA PRO A 240 -11.60 3.01 3.30
C PRO A 240 -11.74 1.52 3.61
N SER A 241 -12.27 1.22 4.80
CA SER A 241 -12.43 -0.16 5.28
C SER A 241 -13.43 -0.98 4.47
N CYS A 242 -14.39 -0.32 3.83
CA CYS A 242 -15.42 -0.99 3.03
C CYS A 242 -14.87 -1.74 1.80
N PHE A 243 -13.61 -1.49 1.43
CA PHE A 243 -12.93 -2.22 0.34
C PHE A 243 -12.10 -3.40 0.84
N ILE A 244 -11.98 -3.62 2.16
CA ILE A 244 -11.22 -4.76 2.69
C ILE A 244 -12.00 -6.05 2.37
N GLU A 245 -11.39 -6.91 1.56
CA GLU A 245 -11.95 -8.23 1.22
C GLU A 245 -11.20 -9.38 1.90
N GLY A 246 -9.95 -9.15 2.28
CA GLY A 246 -9.12 -10.20 2.86
C GLY A 246 -7.95 -9.71 3.68
N ILE A 247 -7.35 -10.64 4.39
CA ILE A 247 -6.22 -10.41 5.28
C ILE A 247 -5.16 -11.46 4.98
N LEU A 248 -3.95 -11.02 4.69
CA LEU A 248 -2.76 -11.85 4.57
C LEU A 248 -2.01 -11.82 5.91
N VAL A 249 -1.67 -12.98 6.44
CA VAL A 249 -1.02 -13.10 7.74
C VAL A 249 0.42 -13.61 7.64
N SER A 250 1.26 -13.19 8.60
CA SER A 250 2.63 -13.70 8.75
C SER A 250 2.63 -15.18 9.16
N LYS A 251 3.77 -15.87 8.96
CA LYS A 251 3.96 -17.26 9.39
C LYS A 251 3.78 -17.47 10.90
N GLU A 252 4.12 -16.47 11.68
CA GLU A 252 3.97 -16.51 13.12
C GLU A 252 2.50 -16.37 13.53
N LEU A 253 1.79 -15.43 12.92
CA LEU A 253 0.38 -15.22 13.19
C LEU A 253 -0.47 -16.40 12.69
N GLU A 254 -0.12 -17.02 11.55
CA GLU A 254 -0.76 -18.23 11.03
C GLU A 254 -0.82 -19.37 12.05
N LYS A 255 0.20 -19.50 12.90
CA LYS A 255 0.27 -20.52 13.94
C LYS A 255 -0.55 -20.18 15.20
N ASN A 256 -1.04 -18.96 15.32
CA ASN A 256 -1.76 -18.49 16.49
C ASN A 256 -3.28 -18.47 16.24
N LEU A 257 -3.92 -19.62 16.50
CA LEU A 257 -5.34 -19.82 16.26
C LEU A 257 -6.23 -18.81 17.02
N GLU A 258 -5.84 -18.40 18.22
CA GLU A 258 -6.62 -17.43 19.00
C GLU A 258 -6.63 -16.07 18.32
N LYS A 259 -5.47 -15.58 17.89
CA LYS A 259 -5.38 -14.32 17.15
C LYS A 259 -6.09 -14.38 15.81
N LEU A 260 -6.04 -15.51 15.11
CA LEU A 260 -6.80 -15.71 13.87
C LEU A 260 -8.31 -15.65 14.12
N LYS A 261 -8.81 -16.25 15.19
CA LYS A 261 -10.22 -16.13 15.58
C LYS A 261 -10.62 -14.68 15.85
N VAL A 262 -9.80 -13.92 16.59
CA VAL A 262 -10.03 -12.50 16.84
C VAL A 262 -10.11 -11.72 15.51
N LEU A 263 -9.20 -11.99 14.56
CA LEU A 263 -9.25 -11.37 13.23
C LEU A 263 -10.55 -11.69 12.50
N LYS A 264 -10.97 -12.97 12.52
CA LYS A 264 -12.20 -13.41 11.85
C LYS A 264 -13.47 -12.82 12.50
N GLU A 265 -13.50 -12.68 13.82
CA GLU A 265 -14.57 -11.99 14.54
C GLU A 265 -14.66 -10.50 14.20
N LYS A 266 -13.52 -9.84 14.10
CA LYS A 266 -13.46 -8.43 13.72
C LYS A 266 -13.83 -8.23 12.23
N PHE A 267 -13.38 -9.11 11.35
CA PHE A 267 -13.61 -9.06 9.91
C PHE A 267 -14.34 -10.32 9.39
N PRO A 268 -15.61 -10.54 9.78
CA PRO A 268 -16.30 -11.82 9.54
C PRO A 268 -16.49 -12.13 8.05
N LYS A 269 -16.54 -11.10 7.19
CA LYS A 269 -16.72 -11.26 5.75
C LYS A 269 -15.40 -11.38 4.98
N CYS A 270 -14.26 -11.13 5.63
CA CYS A 270 -12.96 -11.23 5.00
C CYS A 270 -12.45 -12.67 5.06
N TYR A 271 -11.83 -13.13 4.00
CA TYR A 271 -10.99 -14.33 4.08
C TYR A 271 -9.65 -13.99 4.76
N ILE A 272 -9.05 -15.01 5.36
CA ILE A 272 -7.69 -14.94 5.89
C ILE A 272 -6.84 -15.91 5.08
N ALA A 273 -5.74 -15.40 4.49
CA ALA A 273 -4.82 -16.19 3.70
C ALA A 273 -3.41 -16.19 4.30
N ASN A 274 -2.68 -17.27 4.09
CA ASN A 274 -1.27 -17.39 4.48
C ASN A 274 -0.31 -16.94 3.37
N LEU A 275 0.99 -16.94 3.66
CA LEU A 275 2.03 -16.51 2.70
C LEU A 275 2.21 -17.47 1.52
N GLU A 276 1.63 -18.65 1.55
CA GLU A 276 1.56 -19.55 0.40
C GLU A 276 0.42 -19.20 -0.55
N GLY A 277 -0.42 -18.26 -0.15
CA GLY A 277 -1.58 -17.80 -0.90
C GLY A 277 -2.82 -18.66 -0.68
N LYS A 278 -2.80 -19.53 0.32
CA LYS A 278 -3.91 -20.43 0.66
C LYS A 278 -4.85 -19.77 1.65
N ILE A 279 -6.15 -19.85 1.41
CA ILE A 279 -7.18 -19.40 2.35
C ILE A 279 -7.24 -20.39 3.50
N ILE A 280 -7.05 -19.87 4.71
CA ILE A 280 -6.99 -20.68 5.94
C ILE A 280 -8.20 -20.44 6.87
N MET A 281 -8.94 -19.35 6.64
CA MET A 281 -10.14 -19.04 7.43
C MET A 281 -11.10 -18.07 6.70
#